data_6934d5378ff8c1a266689accc06fd182
#
_entry.id   6934d5378ff8c1a266689accc06fd182
#
_cell.length_a   1.000
_cell.length_b   1.000
_cell.length_c   1.000
_cell.angle_alpha   90.00
_cell.angle_beta   90.00
_cell.angle_gamma   90.00
#
_symmetry.space_group_name_H-M   'P 1'
#
loop_
_entity.id
_entity.type
_entity.pdbx_description
1 polymer ?
#
loop_
_entity_poly.entity_id
_entity_poly.type
_entity_poly.pdbx_seq_one_letter_code
_entity_poly.pdbx_strand_id
1 'polypeptide(L)'
;IKNITDSDGDTWTRVPYLAQDTVFEQIDNNEDNSTYLHQYSGDTPYLLELNRVPKRYITNFEDDGIMVIGFGAGISSNADEEIIPNPDNVGSALYAENQNLDTTLDPSNFLYTKTYGVAPQNTTLTVTYLIGNGIVDNVPAGDLVSVVSSNTIFKNEINLNKNLVSFCKQSIACSNPNAAVGGKTTESQEEIRQNAMAFFAAQNRTVTREDYVMRCYALPPQFGSVAKAYLVQDYQLENS
;
A
#
# COMPACT_ATOMS: atom_id res chain seq x y z
N ILE A 1 4.24 6.89 2.53
CA ILE A 1 5.09 6.42 1.41
C ILE A 1 4.17 6.10 0.25
N LYS A 2 4.52 6.60 -0.94
CA LYS A 2 3.78 6.35 -2.18
C LYS A 2 4.38 5.16 -2.94
N ASN A 3 5.69 5.14 -3.05
CA ASN A 3 6.42 4.13 -3.81
C ASN A 3 7.85 3.99 -3.28
N ILE A 4 8.40 2.79 -3.36
CA ILE A 4 9.82 2.49 -3.17
C ILE A 4 10.28 1.70 -4.40
N THR A 5 11.31 2.22 -5.07
CA THR A 5 11.95 1.55 -6.21
C THR A 5 13.42 1.37 -5.94
N ASP A 6 14.00 0.30 -6.46
CA ASP A 6 15.42 0.07 -6.38
C ASP A 6 16.16 0.53 -7.65
N SER A 7 17.49 0.46 -7.63
CA SER A 7 18.33 0.85 -8.77
C SER A 7 18.18 -0.08 -9.98
N ASP A 8 17.61 -1.27 -9.81
CA ASP A 8 17.34 -2.23 -10.88
C ASP A 8 16.00 -1.95 -11.57
N GLY A 9 15.21 -1.01 -11.01
CA GLY A 9 13.90 -0.61 -11.52
C GLY A 9 12.74 -1.38 -10.92
N ASP A 10 13.00 -2.30 -10.00
CA ASP A 10 11.96 -3.09 -9.36
C ASP A 10 11.25 -2.29 -8.26
N THR A 11 9.96 -2.55 -8.12
CA THR A 11 9.12 -1.89 -7.12
C THR A 11 8.99 -2.77 -5.88
N TRP A 12 9.15 -2.15 -4.72
CA TRP A 12 8.94 -2.78 -3.42
C TRP A 12 7.51 -2.58 -2.96
N THR A 13 6.84 -3.66 -2.58
CA THR A 13 5.43 -3.64 -2.21
C THR A 13 5.26 -3.50 -0.70
N ARG A 14 4.40 -2.59 -0.28
CA ARG A 14 4.03 -2.45 1.13
C ARG A 14 3.09 -3.56 1.54
N VAL A 15 3.41 -4.24 2.63
CA VAL A 15 2.58 -5.30 3.22
C VAL A 15 2.29 -5.00 4.70
N PRO A 16 1.19 -5.50 5.27
CA PRO A 16 0.88 -5.36 6.70
C PRO A 16 1.90 -6.04 7.62
N TYR A 17 2.45 -7.17 7.17
CA TYR A 17 3.47 -7.94 7.88
C TYR A 17 4.36 -8.68 6.88
N LEU A 18 5.64 -8.86 7.21
CA LEU A 18 6.65 -9.40 6.30
C LEU A 18 6.39 -10.85 5.83
N ALA A 19 5.64 -11.64 6.59
CA ALA A 19 5.29 -13.01 6.20
C ALA A 19 4.23 -13.08 5.08
N GLN A 20 3.58 -11.96 4.74
CA GLN A 20 2.64 -11.91 3.62
C GLN A 20 3.40 -11.86 2.30
N ASP A 21 3.46 -12.97 1.60
CA ASP A 21 4.18 -13.12 0.33
C ASP A 21 3.32 -12.84 -0.91
N THR A 22 2.00 -12.76 -0.73
CA THR A 22 1.05 -12.54 -1.82
C THR A 22 0.17 -11.33 -1.54
N VAL A 23 -0.10 -10.56 -2.59
CA VAL A 23 -0.96 -9.38 -2.55
C VAL A 23 -1.95 -9.47 -3.71
N PHE A 24 -3.20 -9.07 -3.46
CA PHE A 24 -4.18 -8.91 -4.52
C PHE A 24 -3.95 -7.59 -5.24
N GLU A 25 -3.76 -7.67 -6.54
CA GLU A 25 -3.70 -6.52 -7.43
C GLU A 25 -5.02 -6.39 -8.19
N GLN A 26 -5.48 -5.18 -8.33
CA GLN A 26 -6.71 -4.87 -9.05
C GLN A 26 -6.33 -4.52 -10.50
N ILE A 27 -6.81 -5.31 -11.43
CA ILE A 27 -6.61 -5.11 -12.87
C ILE A 27 -7.95 -4.78 -13.54
N ASP A 28 -7.91 -4.00 -14.62
CA ASP A 28 -9.11 -3.68 -15.39
C ASP A 28 -9.67 -4.95 -16.07
N ASN A 29 -10.97 -5.12 -16.01
CA ASN A 29 -11.66 -6.21 -16.71
C ASN A 29 -11.88 -5.83 -18.18
N ASN A 30 -10.86 -6.08 -19.01
CA ASN A 30 -10.87 -5.83 -20.45
C ASN A 30 -10.48 -7.09 -21.24
N GLU A 31 -10.50 -7.01 -22.57
CA GLU A 31 -10.18 -8.14 -23.45
C GLU A 31 -8.73 -8.64 -23.27
N ASP A 32 -7.80 -7.75 -22.91
CA ASP A 32 -6.40 -8.08 -22.72
C ASP A 32 -6.19 -8.90 -21.44
N ASN A 33 -6.95 -8.61 -20.39
CA ASN A 33 -6.80 -9.22 -19.07
C ASN A 33 -7.72 -10.43 -18.84
N SER A 34 -8.82 -10.54 -19.60
CA SER A 34 -9.74 -11.66 -19.46
C SER A 34 -10.47 -12.01 -20.75
N THR A 35 -10.32 -13.25 -21.20
CA THR A 35 -10.96 -13.75 -22.41
C THR A 35 -12.48 -13.89 -22.28
N TYR A 36 -13.00 -14.15 -21.07
CA TYR A 36 -14.42 -14.44 -20.85
C TYR A 36 -15.13 -13.41 -19.98
N LEU A 37 -14.44 -12.84 -19.00
CA LEU A 37 -15.06 -11.95 -18.00
C LEU A 37 -15.22 -10.51 -18.50
N HIS A 38 -14.48 -10.10 -19.56
CA HIS A 38 -14.54 -8.74 -20.11
C HIS A 38 -15.95 -8.36 -20.59
N GLN A 39 -16.77 -9.34 -21.04
CA GLN A 39 -18.17 -9.12 -21.42
C GLN A 39 -19.06 -8.66 -20.25
N TYR A 40 -18.63 -8.90 -19.01
CA TYR A 40 -19.30 -8.46 -17.79
C TYR A 40 -18.63 -7.23 -17.15
N SER A 41 -17.79 -6.52 -17.90
CA SER A 41 -17.05 -5.34 -17.39
C SER A 41 -17.98 -4.22 -16.89
N GLY A 42 -19.24 -4.18 -17.34
CA GLY A 42 -20.26 -3.27 -16.81
C GLY A 42 -20.64 -3.54 -15.36
N ASP A 43 -20.72 -4.81 -14.99
CA ASP A 43 -21.07 -5.25 -13.63
C ASP A 43 -19.83 -5.46 -12.77
N THR A 44 -18.77 -5.95 -13.40
CA THR A 44 -17.48 -6.25 -12.73
C THR A 44 -16.36 -5.56 -13.46
N PRO A 45 -16.13 -4.25 -13.22
CA PRO A 45 -15.15 -3.46 -13.96
C PRO A 45 -13.70 -3.85 -13.66
N TYR A 46 -13.46 -4.54 -12.54
CA TYR A 46 -12.14 -4.93 -12.09
C TYR A 46 -12.08 -6.40 -11.71
N LEU A 47 -10.91 -6.98 -11.94
CA LEU A 47 -10.56 -8.34 -11.52
C LEU A 47 -9.46 -8.25 -10.45
N LEU A 48 -9.40 -9.25 -9.57
CA LEU A 48 -8.34 -9.39 -8.59
C LEU A 48 -7.37 -10.47 -9.05
N GLU A 49 -6.13 -10.08 -9.24
CA GLU A 49 -5.02 -10.97 -9.52
C GLU A 49 -4.19 -11.17 -8.26
N LEU A 50 -3.77 -12.42 -8.01
CA LEU A 50 -2.93 -12.75 -6.87
C LEU A 50 -1.46 -12.71 -7.30
N ASN A 51 -0.74 -11.68 -6.88
CA ASN A 51 0.66 -11.49 -7.21
C ASN A 51 1.57 -11.85 -6.02
N ARG A 52 2.62 -12.60 -6.31
CA ARG A 52 3.66 -12.92 -5.35
C ARG A 52 4.68 -11.78 -5.28
N VAL A 53 4.94 -11.28 -4.07
CA VAL A 53 5.78 -10.10 -3.84
C VAL A 53 6.99 -10.43 -2.97
N PRO A 54 8.09 -10.90 -3.57
CA PRO A 54 9.32 -11.19 -2.83
C PRO A 54 9.96 -9.92 -2.27
N LYS A 55 9.94 -8.80 -3.02
CA LYS A 55 10.42 -7.48 -2.61
C LYS A 55 9.30 -6.73 -1.89
N ARG A 56 9.32 -6.77 -0.56
CA ARG A 56 8.27 -6.19 0.27
C ARG A 56 8.83 -5.51 1.51
N TYR A 57 8.05 -4.58 2.05
CA TYR A 57 8.41 -3.82 3.23
C TYR A 57 7.20 -3.54 4.12
N ILE A 58 7.49 -3.28 5.38
CA ILE A 58 6.53 -2.78 6.37
C ILE A 58 6.92 -1.37 6.80
N THR A 59 5.96 -0.63 7.35
CA THR A 59 6.19 0.67 7.92
C THR A 59 5.69 0.69 9.35
N ASN A 60 6.54 1.07 10.28
CA ASN A 60 6.21 1.26 11.68
C ASN A 60 6.55 2.70 12.11
N PHE A 61 5.88 3.19 13.13
CA PHE A 61 6.27 4.43 13.79
C PHE A 61 6.90 4.08 15.14
N GLU A 62 8.02 4.70 15.42
CA GLU A 62 8.68 4.65 16.72
C GLU A 62 8.07 5.70 17.67
N ASP A 63 8.39 5.60 18.96
CA ASP A 63 7.84 6.46 20.02
C ASP A 63 8.11 7.95 19.82
N ASP A 64 9.17 8.28 19.09
CA ASP A 64 9.54 9.66 18.73
C ASP A 64 8.82 10.20 17.48
N GLY A 65 7.93 9.41 16.89
CA GLY A 65 7.17 9.75 15.68
C GLY A 65 7.96 9.54 14.38
N ILE A 66 9.15 8.96 14.44
CA ILE A 66 9.91 8.62 13.24
C ILE A 66 9.28 7.39 12.56
N MET A 67 9.09 7.48 11.26
CA MET A 67 8.63 6.36 10.47
C MET A 67 9.82 5.49 10.06
N VAL A 68 9.80 4.24 10.48
CA VAL A 68 10.80 3.23 10.15
C VAL A 68 10.27 2.30 9.08
N ILE A 69 11.10 2.01 8.08
CA ILE A 69 10.82 1.05 7.03
C ILE A 69 11.56 -0.24 7.35
N GLY A 70 10.81 -1.32 7.56
CA GLY A 70 11.37 -2.65 7.82
C GLY A 70 11.35 -3.51 6.56
N PHE A 71 12.46 -4.16 6.28
CA PHE A 71 12.60 -5.12 5.19
C PHE A 71 12.83 -6.53 5.74
N GLY A 72 12.61 -7.54 4.89
CA GLY A 72 13.04 -8.89 5.20
C GLY A 72 14.56 -9.04 5.20
N ALA A 73 15.06 -10.14 5.73
CA ALA A 73 16.48 -10.44 5.78
C ALA A 73 16.89 -11.56 4.79
N GLY A 74 15.98 -12.02 3.94
CA GLY A 74 16.25 -13.06 2.94
C GLY A 74 17.25 -12.61 1.89
N ILE A 75 18.10 -13.52 1.46
CA ILE A 75 19.09 -13.30 0.41
C ILE A 75 18.48 -13.71 -0.92
N SER A 76 18.56 -12.87 -1.94
CA SER A 76 17.96 -13.13 -3.25
C SER A 76 18.52 -14.36 -3.97
N SER A 77 19.76 -14.75 -3.64
CA SER A 77 20.45 -15.90 -4.25
C SER A 77 20.07 -17.25 -3.65
N ASN A 78 19.43 -17.26 -2.47
CA ASN A 78 19.05 -18.53 -1.84
C ASN A 78 17.72 -19.03 -2.41
N ALA A 79 17.63 -20.35 -2.64
CA ALA A 79 16.40 -20.99 -3.07
C ALA A 79 15.31 -20.84 -1.99
N ASP A 80 14.06 -20.73 -2.43
CA ASP A 80 12.87 -20.56 -1.56
C ASP A 80 12.56 -21.80 -0.69
N GLU A 81 13.40 -22.82 -0.75
CA GLU A 81 13.08 -24.18 -0.29
C GLU A 81 13.25 -24.39 1.22
N GLU A 82 13.91 -23.48 1.94
CA GLU A 82 14.11 -23.67 3.38
C GLU A 82 13.11 -22.86 4.22
N ILE A 83 11.85 -23.20 4.12
CA ILE A 83 10.87 -22.92 5.17
C ILE A 83 11.02 -23.87 6.36
N ILE A 84 11.64 -25.02 6.13
CA ILE A 84 11.95 -25.98 7.18
C ILE A 84 13.30 -25.58 7.74
N PRO A 85 13.36 -25.14 9.00
CA PRO A 85 14.63 -24.91 9.64
C PRO A 85 15.44 -26.19 9.51
N ASN A 86 16.69 -26.04 9.10
CA ASN A 86 17.60 -27.17 8.99
C ASN A 86 17.49 -27.97 10.30
N PRO A 87 17.17 -29.27 10.26
CA PRO A 87 17.07 -30.10 11.46
C PRO A 87 18.30 -30.00 12.35
N ASP A 88 19.48 -29.74 11.77
CA ASP A 88 20.71 -29.53 12.50
C ASP A 88 20.72 -28.20 13.30
N ASN A 89 19.91 -27.22 12.88
CA ASN A 89 19.76 -25.93 13.57
C ASN A 89 18.57 -25.88 14.55
N VAL A 90 17.62 -26.77 14.42
CA VAL A 90 16.39 -26.87 15.26
C VAL A 90 16.39 -28.13 16.09
N GLY A 91 17.20 -29.11 15.73
CA GLY A 91 17.35 -30.32 16.50
C GLY A 91 17.86 -29.97 17.88
N SER A 92 16.95 -29.90 18.87
CA SER A 92 17.36 -30.35 20.19
C SER A 92 18.05 -31.68 19.93
N ALA A 93 19.38 -31.71 20.07
CA ALA A 93 20.15 -32.90 19.93
C ALA A 93 19.50 -34.00 20.77
N LEU A 94 18.75 -34.86 20.12
CA LEU A 94 18.33 -36.11 20.69
C LEU A 94 19.61 -36.90 20.88
N TYR A 95 20.14 -36.83 22.10
CA TYR A 95 21.23 -37.64 22.62
C TYR A 95 22.62 -37.47 22.02
N ALA A 96 23.45 -36.77 22.76
CA ALA A 96 24.86 -37.08 23.01
C ALA A 96 25.93 -36.65 21.97
N GLU A 97 25.68 -35.67 21.17
CA GLU A 97 26.80 -34.89 20.62
C GLU A 97 26.73 -33.44 21.14
N ASN A 98 27.85 -32.95 21.66
CA ASN A 98 28.02 -31.62 22.22
C ASN A 98 27.83 -30.55 21.13
N GLN A 99 26.62 -30.37 20.69
CA GLN A 99 26.25 -29.21 19.91
C GLN A 99 25.99 -28.07 20.90
N ASN A 100 26.76 -27.03 20.75
CA ASN A 100 26.62 -25.84 21.57
C ASN A 100 25.20 -25.30 21.40
N LEU A 101 24.47 -25.18 22.50
CA LEU A 101 23.15 -24.59 22.58
C LEU A 101 23.08 -23.18 21.96
N ASP A 102 24.22 -22.52 21.82
CA ASP A 102 24.35 -21.21 21.21
C ASP A 102 24.07 -21.18 19.69
N THR A 103 24.19 -22.30 18.99
CA THR A 103 23.93 -22.37 17.54
C THR A 103 22.56 -22.93 17.21
N THR A 104 21.91 -23.66 18.12
CA THR A 104 20.64 -24.35 17.90
C THR A 104 19.40 -23.50 18.12
N LEU A 105 19.52 -22.37 18.78
CA LEU A 105 18.40 -21.50 19.15
C LEU A 105 18.59 -20.04 18.73
N ASP A 106 19.43 -19.79 17.73
CA ASP A 106 19.58 -18.45 17.18
C ASP A 106 18.37 -18.14 16.27
N PRO A 107 17.38 -17.35 16.74
CA PRO A 107 16.24 -16.98 15.91
C PRO A 107 16.65 -16.12 14.72
N SER A 108 17.87 -15.60 14.67
CA SER A 108 18.40 -14.84 13.53
C SER A 108 18.50 -15.70 12.27
N ASN A 109 18.74 -17.00 12.39
CA ASN A 109 18.76 -17.91 11.24
C ASN A 109 17.41 -18.05 10.53
N PHE A 110 16.30 -17.85 11.24
CA PHE A 110 14.96 -17.82 10.65
C PHE A 110 14.71 -16.55 9.83
N LEU A 111 15.43 -15.48 10.10
CA LEU A 111 15.26 -14.20 9.43
C LEU A 111 15.93 -14.15 8.05
N TYR A 112 16.86 -15.06 7.77
CA TYR A 112 17.57 -15.10 6.48
C TYR A 112 16.80 -15.82 5.37
N THR A 113 15.66 -16.41 5.68
CA THR A 113 14.81 -17.06 4.68
C THR A 113 13.99 -16.02 3.91
N LYS A 114 13.66 -16.31 2.64
CA LYS A 114 12.77 -15.47 1.83
C LYS A 114 11.32 -15.43 2.34
N THR A 115 10.98 -16.25 3.33
CA THR A 115 9.65 -16.27 3.95
C THR A 115 9.20 -14.89 4.44
N TYR A 116 10.14 -14.07 4.91
CA TYR A 116 9.85 -12.69 5.34
C TYR A 116 10.21 -11.64 4.28
N GLY A 117 10.47 -12.07 3.04
CA GLY A 117 10.93 -11.19 1.97
C GLY A 117 12.45 -11.06 1.93
N VAL A 118 12.93 -10.45 0.87
CA VAL A 118 14.36 -10.24 0.64
C VAL A 118 14.85 -8.95 1.30
N ALA A 119 16.13 -8.91 1.64
CA ALA A 119 16.79 -7.68 2.05
C ALA A 119 17.23 -6.86 0.83
N PRO A 120 17.18 -5.55 0.86
CA PRO A 120 17.81 -4.72 -0.16
C PRO A 120 19.32 -4.86 -0.05
N GLN A 121 19.97 -5.45 -1.07
CA GLN A 121 21.41 -5.68 -1.11
C GLN A 121 22.00 -5.09 -2.37
N ASN A 122 23.12 -4.40 -2.24
CA ASN A 122 23.86 -3.78 -3.36
C ASN A 122 22.99 -2.89 -4.26
N THR A 123 21.98 -2.25 -3.70
CA THR A 123 21.02 -1.43 -4.43
C THR A 123 20.80 -0.10 -3.72
N THR A 124 20.44 0.92 -4.49
CA THR A 124 19.99 2.20 -3.96
C THR A 124 18.47 2.24 -3.99
N LEU A 125 17.83 2.49 -2.84
CA LEU A 125 16.39 2.63 -2.77
C LEU A 125 15.97 4.09 -2.95
N THR A 126 15.07 4.32 -3.88
CA THR A 126 14.41 5.62 -4.06
C THR A 126 13.03 5.55 -3.41
N VAL A 127 12.85 6.31 -2.33
CA VAL A 127 11.60 6.36 -1.57
C VAL A 127 10.84 7.63 -1.95
N THR A 128 9.67 7.47 -2.55
CA THR A 128 8.74 8.57 -2.84
C THR A 128 7.67 8.63 -1.76
N TYR A 129 7.53 9.76 -1.11
CA TYR A 129 6.53 9.94 -0.05
C TYR A 129 5.86 11.32 -0.14
N LEU A 130 4.69 11.43 0.45
CA LEU A 130 3.95 12.67 0.54
C LEU A 130 4.18 13.28 1.92
N ILE A 131 4.37 14.58 1.92
CA ILE A 131 4.38 15.40 3.13
C ILE A 131 3.22 16.38 3.05
N GLY A 132 2.65 16.72 4.19
CA GLY A 132 1.55 17.69 4.26
C GLY A 132 1.41 18.23 5.69
N ASN A 133 0.92 19.45 5.79
CA ASN A 133 0.72 20.16 7.06
C ASN A 133 -0.76 20.21 7.46
N GLY A 134 -1.57 19.32 6.91
CA GLY A 134 -2.99 19.24 7.21
C GLY A 134 -3.78 20.42 6.65
N ILE A 135 -4.53 21.14 7.51
CA ILE A 135 -5.41 22.24 7.11
C ILE A 135 -4.64 23.42 6.50
N VAL A 136 -3.38 23.62 6.90
CA VAL A 136 -2.56 24.75 6.44
C VAL A 136 -2.25 24.66 4.95
N ASP A 137 -2.25 23.46 4.39
CA ASP A 137 -1.98 23.23 2.97
C ASP A 137 -3.24 23.40 2.09
N ASN A 138 -4.39 23.73 2.67
CA ASN A 138 -5.60 23.99 1.90
C ASN A 138 -5.46 25.29 1.10
N VAL A 139 -5.61 25.17 -0.20
CA VAL A 139 -5.50 26.27 -1.16
C VAL A 139 -6.82 27.02 -1.25
N PRO A 140 -6.85 28.38 -1.17
CA PRO A 140 -8.06 29.16 -1.37
C PRO A 140 -8.64 29.02 -2.78
N ALA A 141 -9.89 29.39 -2.95
CA ALA A 141 -10.53 29.44 -4.26
C ALA A 141 -9.82 30.43 -5.20
N GLY A 142 -9.58 30.01 -6.43
CA GLY A 142 -8.98 30.86 -7.47
C GLY A 142 -7.47 31.04 -7.37
N ASP A 143 -6.77 30.31 -6.52
CA ASP A 143 -5.32 30.43 -6.32
C ASP A 143 -4.54 29.55 -7.31
N LEU A 144 -5.11 28.45 -7.74
CA LEU A 144 -4.50 27.55 -8.75
C LEU A 144 -4.81 28.03 -10.16
N VAL A 145 -4.00 28.93 -10.69
CA VAL A 145 -4.23 29.56 -12.01
C VAL A 145 -3.11 29.30 -13.02
N SER A 146 -1.97 28.77 -12.59
CA SER A 146 -0.84 28.56 -13.48
C SER A 146 -0.43 27.09 -13.59
N VAL A 147 -0.17 26.63 -14.81
CA VAL A 147 0.37 25.30 -15.11
C VAL A 147 1.88 25.40 -15.28
N VAL A 148 2.65 24.85 -14.35
CA VAL A 148 4.12 24.88 -14.41
C VAL A 148 4.64 23.83 -15.41
N SER A 149 4.06 22.64 -15.39
CA SER A 149 4.40 21.57 -16.32
C SER A 149 3.19 20.67 -16.53
N SER A 150 3.06 20.13 -17.75
CA SER A 150 2.01 19.14 -18.05
C SER A 150 2.62 17.94 -18.75
N ASN A 151 2.27 16.75 -18.32
CA ASN A 151 2.57 15.51 -19.03
C ASN A 151 1.30 15.01 -19.69
N THR A 152 1.21 15.15 -21.00
CA THR A 152 0.05 14.73 -21.79
C THR A 152 0.42 13.58 -22.69
N ILE A 153 -0.29 12.47 -22.55
CA ILE A 153 -0.10 11.26 -23.35
C ILE A 153 -1.28 11.14 -24.31
N PHE A 154 -0.98 11.09 -25.60
CA PHE A 154 -1.98 10.86 -26.65
C PHE A 154 -1.88 9.42 -27.14
N LYS A 155 -2.98 8.71 -27.16
CA LYS A 155 -3.05 7.37 -27.75
C LYS A 155 -2.79 7.49 -29.26
N ASN A 156 -1.77 6.79 -29.78
CA ASN A 156 -1.35 6.84 -31.20
C ASN A 156 -0.86 8.22 -31.68
N GLU A 157 -0.10 8.95 -30.88
CA GLU A 157 0.41 10.29 -31.20
C GLU A 157 1.10 10.37 -32.57
N ILE A 158 1.71 9.27 -33.06
CA ILE A 158 2.38 9.20 -34.36
C ILE A 158 1.42 9.47 -35.53
N ASN A 159 0.15 9.07 -35.42
CA ASN A 159 -0.87 9.21 -36.47
C ASN A 159 -1.68 10.48 -36.34
N LEU A 160 -1.42 11.32 -35.32
CA LEU A 160 -2.16 12.55 -35.07
C LEU A 160 -1.47 13.74 -35.77
N ASN A 161 -2.27 14.75 -36.07
CA ASN A 161 -1.74 16.01 -36.60
C ASN A 161 -0.92 16.72 -35.51
N LYS A 162 0.38 16.87 -35.78
CA LYS A 162 1.35 17.44 -34.80
C LYS A 162 0.98 18.86 -34.36
N ASN A 163 0.39 19.67 -35.26
CA ASN A 163 -0.01 21.04 -34.93
C ASN A 163 -1.18 21.03 -33.93
N LEU A 164 -2.16 20.14 -34.11
CA LEU A 164 -3.28 20.00 -33.17
C LEU A 164 -2.83 19.44 -31.83
N VAL A 165 -1.93 18.47 -31.82
CA VAL A 165 -1.34 17.94 -30.59
C VAL A 165 -0.61 19.05 -29.83
N SER A 166 0.20 19.83 -30.51
CA SER A 166 0.91 20.96 -29.88
C SER A 166 -0.05 22.02 -29.36
N PHE A 167 -1.09 22.35 -30.12
CA PHE A 167 -2.13 23.27 -29.68
C PHE A 167 -2.85 22.76 -28.41
N CYS A 168 -3.25 21.50 -28.39
CA CYS A 168 -3.86 20.88 -27.20
C CYS A 168 -2.95 20.93 -25.97
N LYS A 169 -1.65 20.62 -26.16
CA LYS A 169 -0.66 20.70 -25.07
C LYS A 169 -0.51 22.12 -24.51
N GLN A 170 -0.60 23.13 -25.37
CA GLN A 170 -0.47 24.54 -24.96
C GLN A 170 -1.76 25.14 -24.40
N SER A 171 -2.91 24.59 -24.76
CA SER A 171 -4.23 25.10 -24.33
C SER A 171 -4.64 24.64 -22.92
N ILE A 172 -3.80 23.86 -22.24
CA ILE A 172 -4.11 23.37 -20.89
C ILE A 172 -4.09 24.54 -19.92
N ALA A 173 -5.23 24.76 -19.28
CA ALA A 173 -5.39 25.73 -18.20
C ALA A 173 -5.97 25.03 -16.96
N CYS A 174 -5.66 25.54 -15.80
CA CYS A 174 -6.24 25.08 -14.54
C CYS A 174 -6.92 26.22 -13.79
N SER A 175 -7.96 25.90 -13.06
CA SER A 175 -8.55 26.78 -12.08
C SER A 175 -9.23 25.94 -10.98
N ASN A 176 -9.24 26.46 -9.76
CA ASN A 176 -9.99 25.87 -8.66
C ASN A 176 -11.11 26.83 -8.23
N PRO A 177 -12.35 26.65 -8.71
CA PRO A 177 -13.46 27.55 -8.38
C PRO A 177 -13.83 27.52 -6.90
N ASN A 178 -13.54 26.43 -6.21
CA ASN A 178 -13.78 26.25 -4.78
C ASN A 178 -12.45 26.12 -4.03
N ALA A 179 -12.43 26.55 -2.79
CA ALA A 179 -11.30 26.32 -1.90
C ALA A 179 -11.11 24.79 -1.66
N ALA A 180 -9.87 24.37 -1.51
CA ALA A 180 -9.58 23.01 -1.08
C ALA A 180 -10.15 22.80 0.34
N VAL A 181 -10.84 21.69 0.54
CA VAL A 181 -11.38 21.27 1.82
C VAL A 181 -10.84 19.89 2.16
N GLY A 182 -10.55 19.66 3.41
CA GLY A 182 -9.96 18.43 3.90
C GLY A 182 -8.74 18.73 4.76
N GLY A 183 -8.02 17.69 5.08
CA GLY A 183 -6.95 17.78 6.06
C GLY A 183 -7.55 17.85 7.49
N LYS A 184 -6.77 17.37 8.43
CA LYS A 184 -7.07 17.42 9.85
C LYS A 184 -5.80 17.88 10.56
N THR A 185 -5.95 18.66 11.58
CA THR A 185 -4.87 18.92 12.52
C THR A 185 -4.54 17.64 13.27
N THR A 186 -3.43 17.62 13.95
CA THR A 186 -3.04 16.50 14.83
C THR A 186 -4.21 16.10 15.72
N GLU A 187 -4.47 14.81 15.82
CA GLU A 187 -5.50 14.28 16.71
C GLU A 187 -5.19 14.61 18.16
N SER A 188 -6.23 14.91 18.92
CA SER A 188 -6.09 15.11 20.36
C SER A 188 -5.79 13.78 21.05
N GLN A 189 -5.14 13.83 22.21
CA GLN A 189 -4.81 12.62 22.98
C GLN A 189 -6.06 11.79 23.32
N GLU A 190 -7.20 12.45 23.54
CA GLU A 190 -8.45 11.76 23.85
C GLU A 190 -9.05 11.08 22.60
N GLU A 191 -8.95 11.70 21.43
CA GLU A 191 -9.35 11.08 20.16
C GLU A 191 -8.49 9.84 19.87
N ILE A 192 -7.17 9.95 20.05
CA ILE A 192 -6.25 8.81 19.87
C ILE A 192 -6.64 7.66 20.82
N ARG A 193 -6.95 7.97 22.09
CA ARG A 193 -7.35 6.95 23.06
C ARG A 193 -8.64 6.26 22.65
N GLN A 194 -9.66 7.01 22.24
CA GLN A 194 -10.96 6.49 21.82
C GLN A 194 -10.83 5.66 20.55
N ASN A 195 -10.07 6.15 19.56
CA ASN A 195 -9.81 5.44 18.31
C ASN A 195 -9.05 4.12 18.57
N ALA A 196 -8.06 4.14 19.43
CA ALA A 196 -7.31 2.94 19.80
C ALA A 196 -8.18 1.88 20.48
N MET A 197 -9.05 2.28 21.41
CA MET A 197 -9.99 1.37 22.07
C MET A 197 -10.99 0.77 21.08
N ALA A 198 -11.56 1.59 20.18
CA ALA A 198 -12.51 1.14 19.19
C ALA A 198 -11.84 0.20 18.17
N PHE A 199 -10.63 0.51 17.74
CA PHE A 199 -9.85 -0.34 16.84
C PHE A 199 -9.52 -1.70 17.47
N PHE A 200 -9.12 -1.69 18.74
CA PHE A 200 -8.85 -2.91 19.49
C PHE A 200 -10.11 -3.77 19.68
N ALA A 201 -11.25 -3.14 20.01
CA ALA A 201 -12.53 -3.84 20.18
C ALA A 201 -13.02 -4.48 18.86
N ALA A 202 -12.82 -3.81 17.72
CA ALA A 202 -13.21 -4.33 16.42
C ALA A 202 -12.35 -5.50 15.93
N GLN A 203 -11.16 -5.73 16.50
CA GLN A 203 -10.24 -6.82 16.14
C GLN A 203 -10.04 -7.00 14.62
N ASN A 204 -9.97 -5.93 13.88
CA ASN A 204 -9.88 -5.94 12.43
C ASN A 204 -11.11 -6.52 11.70
N ARG A 205 -12.25 -6.69 12.37
CA ARG A 205 -13.52 -7.17 11.80
C ARG A 205 -14.53 -6.04 11.74
N THR A 206 -15.47 -6.13 10.81
CA THR A 206 -16.64 -5.26 10.70
C THR A 206 -17.89 -6.11 10.88
N VAL A 207 -18.48 -6.06 12.04
CA VAL A 207 -19.68 -6.82 12.41
C VAL A 207 -20.80 -5.87 12.83
N THR A 208 -20.47 -4.86 13.62
CA THR A 208 -21.42 -3.88 14.09
C THR A 208 -21.47 -2.65 13.16
N ARG A 209 -22.54 -1.86 13.28
CA ARG A 209 -22.68 -0.61 12.54
C ARG A 209 -21.54 0.36 12.86
N GLU A 210 -21.13 0.40 14.10
CA GLU A 210 -20.03 1.22 14.61
C GLU A 210 -18.68 0.79 14.00
N ASP A 211 -18.45 -0.51 13.81
CA ASP A 211 -17.22 -1.02 13.20
C ASP A 211 -17.07 -0.51 11.76
N TYR A 212 -18.15 -0.49 10.97
CA TYR A 212 -18.13 0.05 9.61
C TYR A 212 -17.80 1.55 9.60
N VAL A 213 -18.40 2.31 10.48
CA VAL A 213 -18.15 3.75 10.63
C VAL A 213 -16.68 4.00 11.01
N MET A 214 -16.16 3.24 11.97
CA MET A 214 -14.76 3.32 12.38
C MET A 214 -13.80 2.97 11.24
N ARG A 215 -14.13 2.01 10.40
CA ARG A 215 -13.34 1.68 9.22
C ARG A 215 -13.31 2.82 8.19
N CYS A 216 -14.41 3.52 8.01
CA CYS A 216 -14.43 4.71 7.15
C CYS A 216 -13.51 5.81 7.69
N TYR A 217 -13.49 6.04 9.00
CA TYR A 217 -12.60 7.03 9.60
C TYR A 217 -11.13 6.60 9.63
N ALA A 218 -10.86 5.29 9.69
CA ALA A 218 -9.51 4.74 9.64
C ALA A 218 -8.93 4.65 8.20
N LEU A 219 -9.63 5.21 7.20
CA LEU A 219 -9.15 5.22 5.83
C LEU A 219 -7.80 5.94 5.73
N PRO A 220 -6.80 5.36 5.05
CA PRO A 220 -5.52 6.02 4.87
C PRO A 220 -5.66 7.40 4.21
N PRO A 221 -4.88 8.41 4.63
CA PRO A 221 -4.98 9.79 4.13
C PRO A 221 -4.82 9.94 2.62
N GLN A 222 -4.20 8.96 1.96
CA GLN A 222 -4.06 8.94 0.48
C GLN A 222 -5.41 8.90 -0.25
N PHE A 223 -6.48 8.43 0.41
CA PHE A 223 -7.85 8.39 -0.12
C PHE A 223 -8.70 9.59 0.32
N GLY A 224 -8.09 10.52 1.03
CA GLY A 224 -8.77 11.66 1.65
C GLY A 224 -9.26 11.37 3.06
N SER A 225 -9.76 12.37 3.76
CA SER A 225 -10.35 12.23 5.09
C SER A 225 -11.87 12.28 5.01
N VAL A 226 -12.51 11.34 5.70
CA VAL A 226 -13.98 11.27 5.79
C VAL A 226 -14.43 12.14 6.96
N ALA A 227 -15.19 13.20 6.67
CA ALA A 227 -15.70 14.09 7.71
C ALA A 227 -16.86 13.47 8.50
N LYS A 228 -17.72 12.69 7.82
CA LYS A 228 -18.87 12.05 8.45
C LYS A 228 -19.29 10.80 7.66
N ALA A 229 -19.54 9.72 8.38
CA ALA A 229 -19.99 8.46 7.80
C ALA A 229 -21.21 7.93 8.56
N TYR A 230 -22.18 7.37 7.83
CA TYR A 230 -23.29 6.60 8.40
C TYR A 230 -23.61 5.40 7.54
N LEU A 231 -24.08 4.38 8.21
CA LEU A 231 -24.53 3.14 7.58
C LEU A 231 -26.04 3.19 7.36
N VAL A 232 -26.46 2.93 6.14
CA VAL A 232 -27.86 2.82 5.75
C VAL A 232 -28.11 1.40 5.25
N GLN A 233 -29.26 0.85 5.57
CA GLN A 233 -29.66 -0.45 5.03
C GLN A 233 -29.94 -0.32 3.53
N ASP A 234 -29.46 -1.27 2.75
CA ASP A 234 -29.76 -1.34 1.32
C ASP A 234 -31.15 -1.92 1.12
N TYR A 235 -32.09 -1.07 0.73
CA TYR A 235 -33.48 -1.46 0.47
C TYR A 235 -33.64 -2.23 -0.86
N GLN A 236 -32.62 -2.27 -1.71
CA GLN A 236 -32.72 -3.00 -2.99
C GLN A 236 -32.61 -4.51 -2.79
N LEU A 237 -31.99 -4.96 -1.70
CA LEU A 237 -31.87 -6.39 -1.36
C LEU A 237 -33.16 -7.01 -0.80
N GLU A 238 -34.16 -6.22 -0.41
CA GLU A 238 -35.43 -6.75 0.10
C GLU A 238 -36.39 -7.24 -1.01
N ASN A 239 -36.08 -6.99 -2.28
CA ASN A 239 -36.93 -7.32 -3.43
C ASN A 239 -36.39 -8.43 -4.34
N SER A 240 -35.40 -9.22 -3.88
CA SER A 240 -34.84 -10.35 -4.62
C SER A 240 -35.15 -11.69 -3.96
#